data_b2ea4631a75842bc5b1073a17a9aacba
#
_entry.id   b2ea4631a75842bc5b1073a17a9aacba
#
_cell.length_a   1.000
_cell.length_b   1.000
_cell.length_c   1.000
_cell.angle_alpha   90.00
_cell.angle_beta   90.00
_cell.angle_gamma   90.00
#
_symmetry.space_group_name_H-M   'P 1'
#
loop_
_entity.id
_entity.type
_entity.pdbx_description
1 polymer ?
#
loop_
_entity_poly.entity_id
_entity_poly.type
_entity_poly.pdbx_seq_one_letter_code
_entity_poly.pdbx_strand_id
1 'polypeptide(L)'
;LYGPVVCGMSTFVLDFLGYIVQNKSPRAYSPQLAMVVIISGIIYGCLLYKCDFNNKKLQSYIRIAIARGSVILFCNIGLNSYFLYTLYVNKTFGITNLTKEGMSGFLTYCTPRIAKNLIQLPVDMILLMIFLPAVKFAYEKVRKQFGHKATNI
;
A
#
# COMPACT_ATOMS: atom_id res chain seq x y z
N LEU A 1 0.74 -13.85 -5.12
CA LEU A 1 1.78 -14.86 -5.22
C LEU A 1 2.16 -15.41 -3.85
N TYR A 2 2.54 -14.59 -2.90
CA TYR A 2 3.12 -14.99 -1.61
C TYR A 2 2.17 -14.89 -0.41
N GLY A 3 0.95 -14.39 -0.62
CA GLY A 3 -0.06 -14.22 0.44
C GLY A 3 0.10 -12.91 1.25
N PRO A 4 -0.89 -12.60 2.13
CA PRO A 4 -0.98 -11.32 2.81
C PRO A 4 0.15 -11.07 3.83
N VAL A 5 0.58 -12.12 4.53
CA VAL A 5 1.63 -12.01 5.55
C VAL A 5 2.97 -11.62 4.92
N VAL A 6 3.35 -12.30 3.84
CA VAL A 6 4.61 -12.01 3.14
C VAL A 6 4.58 -10.61 2.52
N CYS A 7 3.45 -10.19 1.95
CA CYS A 7 3.28 -8.83 1.44
C CYS A 7 3.42 -7.78 2.55
N GLY A 8 2.79 -7.98 3.71
CA GLY A 8 2.90 -7.08 4.84
C GLY A 8 4.33 -6.97 5.38
N MET A 9 5.03 -8.10 5.54
CA MET A 9 6.43 -8.11 5.97
C MET A 9 7.36 -7.44 4.95
N SER A 10 7.17 -7.71 3.67
CA SER A 10 7.97 -7.08 2.61
C SER A 10 7.79 -5.57 2.57
N THR A 11 6.56 -5.07 2.72
CA THR A 11 6.30 -3.63 2.76
C THR A 11 6.91 -2.97 3.99
N PHE A 12 6.91 -3.63 5.14
CA PHE A 12 7.58 -3.17 6.35
C PHE A 12 9.10 -3.04 6.14
N VAL A 13 9.74 -4.09 5.61
CA VAL A 13 11.18 -4.08 5.33
C VAL A 13 11.54 -2.97 4.34
N LEU A 14 10.76 -2.81 3.27
CA LEU A 14 10.99 -1.75 2.28
C LEU A 14 10.81 -0.34 2.85
N ASP A 15 9.83 -0.13 3.71
CA ASP A 15 9.62 1.15 4.40
C ASP A 15 10.80 1.49 5.32
N PHE A 16 11.24 0.51 6.10
CA PHE A 16 12.39 0.66 7.00
C PHE A 16 13.70 0.91 6.26
N LEU A 17 13.96 0.17 5.17
CA LEU A 17 15.11 0.40 4.31
C LEU A 17 15.04 1.77 3.63
N GLY A 18 13.85 2.17 3.16
CA GLY A 18 13.61 3.48 2.58
C GLY A 18 13.94 4.61 3.56
N TYR A 19 13.57 4.45 4.83
CA TYR A 19 13.92 5.40 5.88
C TYR A 19 15.44 5.50 6.09
N ILE A 20 16.16 4.38 6.15
CA ILE A 20 17.62 4.36 6.32
C ILE A 20 18.33 5.04 5.13
N VAL A 21 17.90 4.73 3.91
CA VAL A 21 18.51 5.27 2.68
C VAL A 21 18.20 6.77 2.52
N GLN A 22 16.99 7.19 2.89
CA GLN A 22 16.56 8.59 2.78
C GLN A 22 16.95 9.45 4.00
N ASN A 23 17.93 9.06 4.81
CA ASN A 23 18.32 9.69 6.07
C ASN A 23 18.70 11.21 5.97
N LYS A 24 18.26 11.89 4.93
CA LYS A 24 18.33 13.36 4.75
C LYS A 24 17.15 14.09 5.39
N SER A 25 16.14 13.39 5.87
CA SER A 25 14.98 14.01 6.51
C SER A 25 15.22 14.20 8.00
N PRO A 26 15.08 15.42 8.55
CA PRO A 26 15.22 15.68 10.00
C PRO A 26 14.07 15.08 10.82
N ARG A 27 13.22 14.24 10.22
CA ARG A 27 12.07 13.63 10.87
C ARG A 27 12.42 12.26 11.43
N ALA A 28 12.12 12.07 12.71
CA ALA A 28 12.22 10.76 13.35
C ALA A 28 11.29 9.74 12.66
N TYR A 29 11.70 8.48 12.66
CA TYR A 29 10.87 7.39 12.18
C TYR A 29 9.56 7.31 12.98
N SER A 30 8.44 7.36 12.27
CA SER A 30 7.11 7.31 12.90
C SER A 30 6.51 5.92 12.76
N PRO A 31 6.47 5.11 13.84
CA PRO A 31 5.96 3.74 13.80
C PRO A 31 4.47 3.68 13.40
N GLN A 32 3.71 4.74 13.66
CA GLN A 32 2.31 4.84 13.23
C GLN A 32 2.17 4.84 11.70
N LEU A 33 3.07 5.51 11.00
CA LEU A 33 3.07 5.53 9.53
C LEU A 33 3.53 4.18 8.97
N ALA A 34 4.48 3.49 9.63
CA ALA A 34 4.87 2.14 9.26
C ALA A 34 3.70 1.15 9.36
N MET A 35 2.86 1.25 10.38
CA MET A 35 1.65 0.42 10.49
C MET A 35 0.70 0.62 9.30
N VAL A 36 0.54 1.84 8.82
CA VAL A 36 -0.30 2.12 7.63
C VAL A 36 0.27 1.41 6.39
N VAL A 37 1.59 1.41 6.23
CA VAL A 37 2.27 0.73 5.11
C VAL A 37 2.09 -0.78 5.20
N ILE A 38 2.22 -1.37 6.39
CA ILE A 38 1.99 -2.80 6.62
C ILE A 38 0.54 -3.18 6.29
N ILE A 39 -0.44 -2.41 6.77
CA ILE A 39 -1.87 -2.64 6.50
C ILE A 39 -2.14 -2.56 5.00
N SER A 40 -1.55 -1.60 4.28
CA SER A 40 -1.68 -1.50 2.83
C SER A 40 -1.13 -2.75 2.12
N GLY A 41 0.02 -3.27 2.56
CA GLY A 41 0.62 -4.50 2.06
C GLY A 41 -0.28 -5.72 2.29
N ILE A 42 -0.90 -5.82 3.46
CA ILE A 42 -1.84 -6.90 3.79
C ILE A 42 -3.09 -6.82 2.90
N ILE A 43 -3.65 -5.64 2.69
CA ILE A 43 -4.81 -5.43 1.81
C ILE A 43 -4.49 -5.87 0.38
N TYR A 44 -3.34 -5.46 -0.17
CA TYR A 44 -2.90 -5.93 -1.48
C TYR A 44 -2.70 -7.44 -1.50
N GLY A 45 -2.07 -7.99 -0.48
CA GLY A 45 -1.85 -9.43 -0.35
C GLY A 45 -3.16 -10.22 -0.32
N CYS A 46 -4.18 -9.76 0.39
CA CYS A 46 -5.49 -10.42 0.46
C CYS A 46 -6.24 -10.36 -0.88
N LEU A 47 -6.33 -9.18 -1.48
CA LEU A 47 -7.15 -8.96 -2.68
C LEU A 47 -6.52 -9.53 -3.95
N LEU A 48 -5.19 -9.52 -4.04
CA LEU A 48 -4.46 -10.03 -5.21
C LEU A 48 -3.97 -11.46 -5.03
N TYR A 49 -4.21 -12.10 -3.88
CA TYR A 49 -3.83 -13.49 -3.64
C TYR A 49 -4.54 -14.42 -4.62
N LYS A 50 -3.78 -15.36 -5.22
CA LYS A 50 -4.28 -16.31 -6.23
C LYS A 50 -4.97 -15.68 -7.46
N CYS A 51 -4.71 -14.40 -7.73
CA CYS A 51 -5.24 -13.76 -8.95
C CYS A 51 -4.47 -14.25 -10.17
N ASP A 52 -5.19 -14.66 -11.21
CA ASP A 52 -4.60 -15.18 -12.44
C ASP A 52 -4.43 -14.03 -13.45
N PHE A 53 -3.22 -13.48 -13.50
CA PHE A 53 -2.88 -12.34 -14.38
C PHE A 53 -2.53 -12.75 -15.81
N ASN A 54 -2.40 -14.07 -16.07
CA ASN A 54 -2.00 -14.57 -17.39
C ASN A 54 -3.17 -14.57 -18.39
N ASN A 55 -4.37 -14.81 -17.92
CA ASN A 55 -5.57 -14.61 -18.72
C ASN A 55 -6.00 -13.16 -18.55
N LYS A 56 -5.95 -12.35 -19.61
CA LYS A 56 -6.40 -10.95 -19.69
C LYS A 56 -7.90 -10.80 -19.40
N LYS A 57 -8.40 -11.42 -18.34
CA LYS A 57 -9.80 -11.37 -17.94
C LYS A 57 -10.06 -10.03 -17.26
N LEU A 58 -11.12 -9.38 -17.66
CA LEU A 58 -11.66 -8.15 -17.06
C LEU A 58 -11.71 -8.24 -15.52
N GLN A 59 -11.97 -9.44 -15.00
CA GLN A 59 -12.00 -9.71 -13.56
C GLN A 59 -10.67 -9.43 -12.84
N SER A 60 -9.52 -9.67 -13.48
CA SER A 60 -8.20 -9.36 -12.89
C SER A 60 -7.99 -7.86 -12.78
N TYR A 61 -8.41 -7.10 -13.79
CA TYR A 61 -8.32 -5.64 -13.78
C TYR A 61 -9.25 -5.02 -12.73
N ILE A 62 -10.47 -5.54 -12.59
CA ILE A 62 -11.41 -5.10 -11.55
C ILE A 62 -10.85 -5.35 -10.15
N ARG A 63 -10.22 -6.51 -9.91
CA ARG A 63 -9.56 -6.80 -8.62
C ARG A 63 -8.43 -5.85 -8.30
N ILE A 64 -7.60 -5.50 -9.29
CA ILE A 64 -6.53 -4.51 -9.12
C ILE A 64 -7.13 -3.13 -8.77
N ALA A 65 -8.19 -2.72 -9.47
CA ALA A 65 -8.88 -1.47 -9.21
C ALA A 65 -9.46 -1.41 -7.79
N ILE A 66 -10.13 -2.47 -7.36
CA ILE A 66 -10.69 -2.59 -6.00
C ILE A 66 -9.57 -2.56 -4.96
N ALA A 67 -8.48 -3.31 -5.17
CA ALA A 67 -7.35 -3.33 -4.25
C ALA A 67 -6.73 -1.94 -4.10
N ARG A 68 -6.48 -1.23 -5.21
CA ARG A 68 -5.93 0.12 -5.18
C ARG A 68 -6.89 1.12 -4.56
N GLY A 69 -8.18 1.07 -4.94
CA GLY A 69 -9.22 1.93 -4.37
C GLY A 69 -9.35 1.75 -2.85
N SER A 70 -9.34 0.50 -2.37
CA SER A 70 -9.38 0.19 -0.94
C SER A 70 -8.17 0.76 -0.20
N VAL A 71 -6.96 0.61 -0.74
CA VAL A 71 -5.75 1.17 -0.12
C VAL A 71 -5.78 2.70 -0.10
N ILE A 72 -6.24 3.35 -1.16
CA ILE A 72 -6.38 4.81 -1.19
C ILE A 72 -7.37 5.27 -0.12
N LEU A 73 -8.55 4.67 -0.06
CA LEU A 73 -9.60 5.07 0.88
C LEU A 73 -9.20 4.82 2.34
N PHE A 74 -8.82 3.57 2.67
CA PHE A 74 -8.56 3.20 4.07
C PHE A 74 -7.17 3.64 4.54
N CYS A 75 -6.12 3.40 3.74
CA CYS A 75 -4.76 3.69 4.18
C CYS A 75 -4.36 5.14 3.94
N ASN A 76 -4.53 5.67 2.72
CA ASN A 76 -4.01 7.00 2.39
C ASN A 76 -4.90 8.13 2.90
N ILE A 77 -6.23 8.04 2.68
CA ILE A 77 -7.16 9.10 3.10
C ILE A 77 -7.54 8.91 4.56
N GLY A 78 -7.88 7.69 5.00
CA GLY A 78 -8.25 7.42 6.37
C GLY A 78 -7.06 7.50 7.32
N LEU A 79 -6.33 6.39 7.46
CA LEU A 79 -5.30 6.22 8.48
C LEU A 79 -4.13 7.19 8.34
N ASN A 80 -3.57 7.34 7.15
CA ASN A 80 -2.40 8.19 6.94
C ASN A 80 -2.74 9.68 7.18
N SER A 81 -3.89 10.15 6.70
CA SER A 81 -4.30 11.54 6.96
C SER A 81 -4.62 11.77 8.43
N TYR A 82 -5.25 10.80 9.11
CA TYR A 82 -5.54 10.87 10.54
C TYR A 82 -4.25 10.93 11.37
N PHE A 83 -3.30 10.03 11.14
CA PHE A 83 -2.04 10.03 11.89
C PHE A 83 -1.22 11.29 11.63
N LEU A 84 -1.16 11.77 10.40
CA LEU A 84 -0.43 13.00 10.09
C LEU A 84 -1.10 14.24 10.68
N TYR A 85 -2.43 14.29 10.67
CA TYR A 85 -3.17 15.39 11.30
C TYR A 85 -2.95 15.41 12.81
N THR A 86 -3.02 14.25 13.49
CA THR A 86 -2.78 14.16 14.93
C THR A 86 -1.33 14.43 15.32
N LEU A 87 -0.36 13.97 14.53
CA LEU A 87 1.07 14.15 14.84
C LEU A 87 1.57 15.57 14.59
N TYR A 88 1.11 16.22 13.52
CA TYR A 88 1.69 17.48 13.07
C TYR A 88 0.81 18.69 13.26
N VAL A 89 -0.51 18.53 13.30
CA VAL A 89 -1.45 19.67 13.43
C VAL A 89 -1.95 19.80 14.86
N ASN A 90 -2.50 18.76 15.42
CA ASN A 90 -3.19 18.86 16.72
C ASN A 90 -2.36 18.38 17.92
N LYS A 91 -1.26 17.67 17.67
CA LYS A 91 -0.33 17.12 18.69
C LYS A 91 -0.98 16.34 19.85
N THR A 92 -2.27 16.04 19.76
CA THR A 92 -3.04 15.29 20.77
C THR A 92 -3.63 14.04 20.13
N PHE A 93 -3.32 12.88 20.71
CA PHE A 93 -3.93 11.61 20.33
C PHE A 93 -5.30 11.50 21.01
N GLY A 94 -6.38 11.38 20.23
CA GLY A 94 -7.70 11.10 20.78
C GLY A 94 -8.83 11.26 19.78
N ILE A 95 -9.94 10.61 20.09
CA ILE A 95 -11.22 10.69 19.35
C ILE A 95 -11.81 12.10 19.45
N THR A 96 -11.38 12.91 20.41
CA THR A 96 -11.78 14.30 20.62
C THR A 96 -11.47 15.20 19.42
N ASN A 97 -10.54 14.82 18.54
CA ASN A 97 -10.25 15.53 17.29
C ASN A 97 -11.33 15.34 16.21
N LEU A 98 -12.28 14.45 16.43
CA LEU A 98 -13.47 14.22 15.60
C LEU A 98 -14.69 15.00 16.07
N THR A 99 -14.56 15.92 17.04
CA THR A 99 -15.61 16.89 17.36
C THR A 99 -15.89 17.79 16.16
N LYS A 100 -17.09 18.39 16.10
CA LYS A 100 -17.57 19.16 14.93
C LYS A 100 -16.57 20.21 14.42
N GLU A 101 -15.83 20.87 15.28
CA GLU A 101 -14.80 21.85 14.94
C GLU A 101 -13.52 21.20 14.39
N GLY A 102 -13.10 20.06 14.94
CA GLY A 102 -11.98 19.27 14.45
C GLY A 102 -12.26 18.60 13.09
N MET A 103 -13.51 18.21 12.83
CA MET A 103 -13.92 17.59 11.59
C MET A 103 -13.79 18.53 10.38
N SER A 104 -14.15 19.79 10.51
CA SER A 104 -14.00 20.78 9.43
C SER A 104 -12.52 21.03 9.07
N GLY A 105 -11.66 21.15 10.07
CA GLY A 105 -10.22 21.27 9.89
C GLY A 105 -9.59 20.01 9.26
N PHE A 106 -10.02 18.84 9.70
CA PHE A 106 -9.58 17.56 9.14
C PHE A 106 -10.00 17.40 7.68
N LEU A 107 -11.25 17.72 7.31
CA LEU A 107 -11.74 17.68 5.94
C LEU A 107 -10.96 18.64 5.02
N THR A 108 -10.71 19.85 5.48
CA THR A 108 -9.88 20.83 4.74
C THR A 108 -8.47 20.31 4.51
N TYR A 109 -7.89 19.62 5.51
CA TYR A 109 -6.58 18.97 5.39
C TYR A 109 -6.58 17.77 4.43
N CYS A 110 -7.66 17.02 4.37
CA CYS A 110 -7.81 15.86 3.49
C CYS A 110 -8.05 16.25 2.01
N THR A 111 -8.69 17.38 1.74
CA THR A 111 -9.09 17.79 0.39
C THR A 111 -7.94 17.75 -0.63
N PRO A 112 -6.76 18.37 -0.42
CA PRO A 112 -5.65 18.32 -1.37
C PRO A 112 -5.08 16.91 -1.52
N ARG A 113 -5.19 16.07 -0.48
CA ARG A 113 -4.75 14.67 -0.52
C ARG A 113 -5.68 13.81 -1.34
N ILE A 114 -6.98 14.02 -1.22
CA ILE A 114 -7.99 13.33 -2.04
C ILE A 114 -7.76 13.68 -3.51
N ALA A 115 -7.59 14.95 -3.84
CA ALA A 115 -7.32 15.40 -5.20
C ALA A 115 -6.04 14.76 -5.77
N LYS A 116 -4.95 14.76 -5.01
CA LYS A 116 -3.68 14.11 -5.40
C LYS A 116 -3.86 12.62 -5.65
N ASN A 117 -4.49 11.89 -4.73
CA ASN A 117 -4.71 10.45 -4.84
C ASN A 117 -5.63 10.10 -6.02
N LEU A 118 -6.63 10.95 -6.32
CA LEU A 118 -7.53 10.75 -7.45
C LEU A 118 -6.80 10.89 -8.80
N ILE A 119 -5.92 11.87 -8.93
CA ILE A 119 -5.07 12.04 -10.11
C ILE A 119 -4.05 10.90 -10.24
N GLN A 120 -3.48 10.45 -9.13
CA GLN A 120 -2.49 9.39 -9.10
C GLN A 120 -3.09 8.00 -9.37
N LEU A 121 -4.38 7.79 -9.07
CA LEU A 121 -5.06 6.49 -9.21
C LEU A 121 -4.93 5.88 -10.62
N PRO A 122 -5.22 6.58 -11.73
CA PRO A 122 -5.09 6.00 -13.07
C PRO A 122 -3.64 5.65 -13.43
N VAL A 123 -2.69 6.46 -12.99
CA VAL A 123 -1.26 6.20 -13.21
C VAL A 123 -0.82 4.93 -12.49
N ASP A 124 -1.18 4.80 -11.23
CA ASP A 124 -0.88 3.61 -10.41
C ASP A 124 -1.54 2.35 -10.98
N MET A 125 -2.76 2.47 -11.51
CA MET A 125 -3.45 1.35 -12.15
C MET A 125 -2.73 0.87 -13.39
N ILE A 126 -2.28 1.78 -14.26
CA ILE A 126 -1.51 1.44 -15.45
C ILE A 126 -0.19 0.75 -15.06
N LEU A 127 0.53 1.30 -14.09
CA LEU A 127 1.76 0.71 -13.58
C LEU A 127 1.54 -0.71 -13.03
N LEU A 128 0.51 -0.90 -12.21
CA LEU A 128 0.18 -2.22 -11.66
C LEU A 128 -0.18 -3.23 -12.76
N MET A 129 -0.91 -2.82 -13.79
CA MET A 129 -1.26 -3.67 -14.92
C MET A 129 -0.05 -4.13 -15.73
N ILE A 130 1.00 -3.32 -15.80
CA ILE A 130 2.25 -3.66 -16.49
C ILE A 130 3.16 -4.51 -15.60
N PHE A 131 3.36 -4.10 -14.34
CA PHE A 131 4.33 -4.74 -13.44
C PHE A 131 3.86 -6.10 -12.91
N LEU A 132 2.58 -6.28 -12.59
CA LEU A 132 2.10 -7.54 -11.99
C LEU A 132 2.30 -8.77 -12.91
N PRO A 133 1.96 -8.72 -14.22
CA PRO A 133 2.26 -9.83 -15.12
C PRO A 133 3.76 -10.08 -15.29
N ALA A 134 4.56 -9.00 -15.37
CA ALA A 134 6.02 -9.11 -15.50
C ALA A 134 6.66 -9.80 -14.28
N VAL A 135 6.26 -9.41 -13.08
CA VAL A 135 6.74 -10.03 -11.82
C VAL A 135 6.30 -11.50 -11.74
N LYS A 136 5.05 -11.81 -12.13
CA LYS A 136 4.56 -13.20 -12.17
C LYS A 136 5.39 -14.04 -13.14
N PHE A 137 5.64 -13.55 -14.33
CA PHE A 137 6.46 -14.23 -15.33
C PHE A 137 7.88 -14.49 -14.83
N ALA A 138 8.53 -13.49 -14.25
CA ALA A 138 9.84 -13.64 -13.64
C ALA A 138 9.85 -14.68 -12.52
N TYR A 139 8.85 -14.64 -11.65
CA TYR A 139 8.71 -15.62 -10.57
C TYR A 139 8.53 -17.04 -11.07
N GLU A 140 7.68 -17.27 -12.08
CA GLU A 140 7.47 -18.59 -12.66
C GLU A 140 8.74 -19.13 -13.32
N LYS A 141 9.51 -18.27 -13.97
CA LYS A 141 10.80 -18.61 -14.59
C LYS A 141 11.82 -19.06 -13.52
N VAL A 142 11.94 -18.29 -12.45
CA VAL A 142 12.84 -18.61 -11.32
C VAL A 142 12.40 -19.92 -10.64
N ARG A 143 11.11 -20.08 -10.39
CA ARG A 143 10.56 -21.31 -9.78
C ARG A 143 10.84 -22.56 -10.62
N LYS A 144 10.73 -22.45 -11.97
CA LYS A 144 11.06 -23.57 -12.87
C LYS A 144 12.55 -23.91 -12.82
N GLN A 145 13.43 -22.93 -12.73
CA GLN A 145 14.88 -23.15 -12.67
C GLN A 145 15.34 -23.80 -11.36
N PHE A 146 14.76 -23.36 -10.22
CA PHE A 146 15.15 -23.88 -8.91
C PHE A 146 14.31 -25.05 -8.42
N GLY A 147 13.06 -25.19 -8.87
CA GLY A 147 12.19 -26.31 -8.54
C GLY A 147 12.64 -27.64 -9.13
N HIS A 148 13.33 -27.65 -10.27
CA HIS A 148 13.91 -28.86 -10.84
C HIS A 148 15.14 -29.40 -10.11
N LYS A 149 15.82 -28.55 -9.32
CA LYS A 149 16.97 -29.01 -8.50
C LYS A 149 16.58 -29.71 -7.19
N ALA A 150 15.37 -29.45 -6.70
CA ALA A 150 14.91 -30.01 -5.43
C ALA A 150 14.34 -31.47 -5.57
N THR A 151 14.09 -31.91 -6.80
CA THR A 151 13.54 -33.28 -7.05
C THR A 151 14.61 -34.32 -7.37
N ASN A 152 15.88 -33.93 -7.42
CA ASN A 152 17.02 -34.81 -7.71
C ASN A 152 17.97 -35.02 -6.51
N ILE A 153 17.50 -34.77 -5.29
CA ILE A 153 18.14 -35.15 -4.03
C ILE A 153 17.17 -36.05 -3.28
#